data_d69f98171faa05fbd30f9432977e7fdd
#
_entry.id   d69f98171faa05fbd30f9432977e7fdd
#
_cell.length_a   1.000
_cell.length_b   1.000
_cell.length_c   1.000
_cell.angle_alpha   90.00
_cell.angle_beta   90.00
_cell.angle_gamma   90.00
#
_symmetry.space_group_name_H-M   'P 1'
#
loop_
_entity.id
_entity.type
_entity.pdbx_description
1 polymer ?
#
loop_
_entity_poly.entity_id
_entity_poly.type
_entity_poly.pdbx_seq_one_letter_code
_entity_poly.pdbx_strand_id
1 'polypeptide(L)'
;MRCGAFLAGAVAAAVLSGGCTQSPSVAPIDPPSSQTRGASQAAELPTVEILSWDQLQKRREAFRRKVVVLDVWSTYCDPCVREFPNLVALQKQFGDKVRCISFDTDYSGAVREPPESFRKLVLDFLTKRRASGLLNVISSDPSEDFYNKIHLGGPPAVFVYDQSGKLVKRFDNSQTPKTPEFTYQRDIVPLVEKLLSRQP
;
A
#
# COMPACT_ATOMS: atom_id res chain seq x y z
N MET A 1 -59.28 -7.01 -27.94
CA MET A 1 -60.18 -8.19 -28.18
C MET A 1 -59.93 -9.21 -27.08
N ARG A 2 -61.00 -9.51 -26.36
CA ARG A 2 -61.32 -10.68 -25.51
C ARG A 2 -60.39 -10.84 -24.26
N CYS A 3 -60.84 -10.47 -23.06
CA CYS A 3 -61.99 -10.95 -22.26
C CYS A 3 -61.83 -12.42 -21.87
N GLY A 4 -61.79 -12.69 -20.56
CA GLY A 4 -62.00 -13.98 -19.95
C GLY A 4 -61.88 -13.90 -18.44
N ALA A 5 -62.86 -13.46 -17.73
CA ALA A 5 -63.14 -13.61 -16.32
C ALA A 5 -63.97 -14.86 -16.04
N PHE A 6 -63.83 -15.53 -14.90
CA PHE A 6 -64.87 -16.32 -14.19
C PHE A 6 -64.25 -16.65 -12.80
N LEU A 7 -64.66 -16.12 -11.70
CA LEU A 7 -65.87 -16.29 -10.83
C LEU A 7 -65.98 -17.65 -10.14
N ALA A 8 -65.83 -17.57 -8.82
CA ALA A 8 -66.76 -18.02 -7.77
C ALA A 8 -66.65 -19.47 -7.26
N GLY A 9 -66.69 -19.57 -5.95
CA GLY A 9 -67.23 -20.73 -5.24
C GLY A 9 -66.79 -20.80 -3.77
N ALA A 10 -67.59 -20.16 -2.92
CA ALA A 10 -67.49 -20.33 -1.45
C ALA A 10 -68.15 -21.66 -1.04
N VAL A 11 -67.71 -22.32 0.00
CA VAL A 11 -68.54 -23.01 1.03
C VAL A 11 -67.76 -23.15 2.31
N ALA A 12 -68.36 -22.72 3.39
CA ALA A 12 -67.96 -22.87 4.79
C ALA A 12 -68.27 -24.26 5.33
N ALA A 13 -67.45 -24.78 6.23
CA ALA A 13 -67.84 -25.74 7.23
C ALA A 13 -67.00 -25.57 8.49
N ALA A 14 -67.66 -25.14 9.55
CA ALA A 14 -67.13 -25.14 10.91
C ALA A 14 -67.19 -26.53 11.53
N VAL A 15 -66.15 -26.97 12.19
CA VAL A 15 -66.23 -28.05 13.20
C VAL A 15 -65.40 -27.63 14.41
N LEU A 16 -66.09 -27.48 15.53
CA LEU A 16 -65.60 -27.36 16.89
C LEU A 16 -65.08 -28.72 17.36
N SER A 17 -63.90 -28.78 17.99
CA SER A 17 -63.74 -29.42 19.32
C SER A 17 -62.26 -29.73 19.64
N GLY A 18 -61.89 -29.56 20.87
CA GLY A 18 -60.80 -30.30 21.51
C GLY A 18 -59.64 -29.43 21.96
N GLY A 19 -59.75 -28.90 23.16
CA GLY A 19 -58.61 -28.29 23.83
C GLY A 19 -57.60 -29.37 24.28
N CYS A 20 -56.34 -29.06 24.04
CA CYS A 20 -55.20 -29.65 24.77
C CYS A 20 -54.29 -28.49 25.12
N THR A 21 -54.22 -28.23 26.40
CA THR A 21 -53.25 -27.35 27.04
C THR A 21 -51.85 -27.90 26.84
N GLN A 22 -51.09 -27.36 25.92
CA GLN A 22 -49.66 -27.62 25.85
C GLN A 22 -48.90 -26.54 26.63
N SER A 23 -48.19 -26.96 27.65
CA SER A 23 -47.19 -26.15 28.36
C SER A 23 -46.18 -25.57 27.39
N PRO A 24 -45.70 -24.32 27.58
CA PRO A 24 -44.65 -23.76 26.76
C PRO A 24 -43.33 -24.49 27.09
N SER A 25 -42.86 -25.28 26.12
CA SER A 25 -41.50 -25.80 26.10
C SER A 25 -40.52 -24.64 25.96
N VAL A 26 -39.75 -24.37 27.04
CA VAL A 26 -38.65 -23.43 27.02
C VAL A 26 -37.58 -24.02 26.12
N ALA A 27 -37.37 -23.40 24.95
CA ALA A 27 -36.25 -23.70 24.06
C ALA A 27 -34.93 -23.41 24.78
N PRO A 28 -33.90 -24.27 24.63
CA PRO A 28 -32.55 -23.94 25.14
C PRO A 28 -32.05 -22.65 24.54
N ILE A 29 -31.68 -21.72 25.40
CA ILE A 29 -30.98 -20.50 24.98
C ILE A 29 -29.56 -20.95 24.60
N ASP A 30 -29.28 -21.00 23.31
CA ASP A 30 -27.91 -21.14 22.82
C ASP A 30 -27.06 -20.01 23.42
N PRO A 31 -25.88 -20.29 23.95
CA PRO A 31 -24.98 -19.26 24.44
C PRO A 31 -24.62 -18.37 23.25
N PRO A 32 -24.49 -17.04 23.44
CA PRO A 32 -24.15 -16.14 22.36
C PRO A 32 -22.82 -16.61 21.75
N SER A 33 -22.89 -16.99 20.48
CA SER A 33 -21.70 -17.28 19.67
C SER A 33 -20.70 -16.15 19.88
N SER A 34 -19.60 -16.48 20.50
CA SER A 34 -18.44 -15.60 20.65
C SER A 34 -18.04 -15.13 19.27
N GLN A 35 -18.53 -13.95 18.89
CA GLN A 35 -17.97 -13.18 17.79
C GLN A 35 -16.51 -12.98 18.15
N THR A 36 -15.66 -13.72 17.47
CA THR A 36 -14.21 -13.51 17.46
C THR A 36 -14.00 -12.07 17.04
N ARG A 37 -13.87 -11.18 18.03
CA ARG A 37 -13.42 -9.81 17.80
C ARG A 37 -12.13 -9.94 17.01
N GLY A 38 -12.17 -9.38 15.80
CA GLY A 38 -11.04 -9.37 14.89
C GLY A 38 -9.76 -9.10 15.67
N ALA A 39 -8.79 -9.96 15.51
CA ALA A 39 -7.46 -9.78 16.07
C ALA A 39 -7.04 -8.35 15.76
N SER A 40 -6.87 -7.54 16.79
CA SER A 40 -6.18 -6.26 16.71
C SER A 40 -4.84 -6.59 16.06
N GLN A 41 -4.68 -6.24 14.77
CA GLN A 41 -3.39 -6.32 14.12
C GLN A 41 -2.50 -5.36 14.89
N ALA A 42 -1.68 -5.92 15.78
CA ALA A 42 -0.58 -5.17 16.37
C ALA A 42 0.15 -4.54 15.19
N ALA A 43 0.26 -3.21 15.19
CA ALA A 43 0.88 -2.49 14.09
C ALA A 43 2.29 -3.04 13.90
N GLU A 44 2.48 -3.79 12.82
CA GLU A 44 3.78 -4.38 12.51
C GLU A 44 4.81 -3.26 12.39
N LEU A 45 5.94 -3.40 13.07
CA LEU A 45 7.01 -2.41 13.02
C LEU A 45 7.70 -2.46 11.65
N PRO A 46 8.13 -1.31 11.12
CA PRO A 46 8.89 -1.30 9.88
C PRO A 46 10.23 -2.03 10.04
N THR A 47 10.63 -2.73 9.01
CA THR A 47 11.96 -3.34 8.88
C THR A 47 12.75 -2.62 7.81
N VAL A 48 14.07 -2.75 7.84
CA VAL A 48 15.00 -2.13 6.89
C VAL A 48 16.00 -3.17 6.42
N GLU A 49 16.15 -3.31 5.10
CA GLU A 49 17.25 -4.02 4.44
C GLU A 49 18.39 -3.03 4.12
N ILE A 50 19.63 -3.50 4.02
CA ILE A 50 20.76 -2.71 3.51
C ILE A 50 21.18 -3.32 2.18
N LEU A 51 20.99 -2.57 1.09
CA LEU A 51 21.24 -3.06 -0.26
C LEU A 51 21.93 -1.99 -1.09
N SER A 52 22.79 -2.43 -2.01
CA SER A 52 23.25 -1.56 -3.10
C SER A 52 22.12 -1.35 -4.13
N TRP A 53 22.28 -0.34 -4.97
CA TRP A 53 21.33 -0.11 -6.07
C TRP A 53 21.14 -1.34 -6.96
N ASP A 54 22.23 -2.02 -7.30
CA ASP A 54 22.15 -3.22 -8.15
C ASP A 54 21.45 -4.39 -7.47
N GLN A 55 21.68 -4.56 -6.16
CA GLN A 55 20.96 -5.55 -5.36
C GLN A 55 19.47 -5.20 -5.27
N LEU A 56 19.13 -3.93 -5.10
CA LEU A 56 17.74 -3.47 -5.10
C LEU A 56 17.07 -3.71 -6.46
N GLN A 57 17.76 -3.46 -7.59
CA GLN A 57 17.19 -3.74 -8.91
C GLN A 57 16.88 -5.24 -9.07
N LYS A 58 17.74 -6.14 -8.61
CA LYS A 58 17.48 -7.59 -8.59
C LYS A 58 16.32 -7.94 -7.65
N ARG A 59 16.30 -7.35 -6.45
CA ARG A 59 15.23 -7.55 -5.46
C ARG A 59 13.87 -7.11 -5.99
N ARG A 60 13.83 -6.02 -6.76
CA ARG A 60 12.63 -5.50 -7.41
C ARG A 60 12.01 -6.47 -8.43
N GLU A 61 12.80 -7.32 -9.07
CA GLU A 61 12.29 -8.31 -10.04
C GLU A 61 11.27 -9.28 -9.43
N ALA A 62 11.32 -9.52 -8.12
CA ALA A 62 10.33 -10.32 -7.41
C ALA A 62 8.92 -9.69 -7.40
N PHE A 63 8.81 -8.39 -7.74
CA PHE A 63 7.54 -7.66 -7.77
C PHE A 63 6.96 -7.52 -9.18
N ARG A 64 7.40 -8.31 -10.14
CA ARG A 64 6.74 -8.42 -11.45
C ARG A 64 5.26 -8.74 -11.26
N ARG A 65 4.40 -8.19 -12.11
CA ARG A 65 2.93 -8.14 -12.06
C ARG A 65 2.37 -7.07 -11.13
N LYS A 66 3.23 -6.31 -10.45
CA LYS A 66 2.82 -5.14 -9.65
C LYS A 66 3.38 -3.88 -10.31
N VAL A 67 2.67 -2.77 -10.17
CA VAL A 67 3.29 -1.47 -10.40
C VAL A 67 4.26 -1.24 -9.23
N VAL A 68 5.49 -0.84 -9.53
CA VAL A 68 6.47 -0.53 -8.49
C VAL A 68 6.72 0.97 -8.45
N VAL A 69 6.61 1.56 -7.27
CA VAL A 69 6.96 2.96 -7.01
C VAL A 69 8.15 2.96 -6.05
N LEU A 70 9.31 3.38 -6.54
CA LEU A 70 10.55 3.45 -5.80
C LEU A 70 10.88 4.91 -5.53
N ASP A 71 10.92 5.28 -4.26
CA ASP A 71 11.23 6.62 -3.76
C ASP A 71 12.67 6.66 -3.25
N VAL A 72 13.49 7.51 -3.85
CA VAL A 72 14.86 7.82 -3.41
C VAL A 72 14.80 9.06 -2.54
N TRP A 73 15.20 8.91 -1.29
CA TRP A 73 15.03 9.93 -0.27
C TRP A 73 16.21 9.95 0.72
N SER A 74 16.21 10.96 1.59
CA SER A 74 17.17 11.09 2.70
C SER A 74 16.47 11.72 3.89
N THR A 75 16.89 11.42 5.10
CA THR A 75 16.39 12.07 6.32
C THR A 75 16.72 13.56 6.36
N TYR A 76 17.72 14.00 5.60
CA TYR A 76 18.15 15.40 5.46
C TYR A 76 17.48 16.15 4.29
N CYS A 77 16.59 15.49 3.56
CA CYS A 77 15.91 16.05 2.42
C CYS A 77 14.50 16.53 2.84
N ASP A 78 14.33 17.82 3.13
CA ASP A 78 13.06 18.38 3.57
C ASP A 78 11.86 18.07 2.64
N PRO A 79 11.96 18.23 1.30
CA PRO A 79 10.85 17.85 0.43
C PRO A 79 10.54 16.36 0.48
N CYS A 80 11.55 15.49 0.63
CA CYS A 80 11.34 14.05 0.79
C CYS A 80 10.53 13.75 2.05
N VAL A 81 10.94 14.35 3.19
CA VAL A 81 10.29 14.15 4.49
C VAL A 81 8.83 14.61 4.48
N ARG A 82 8.52 15.70 3.76
CA ARG A 82 7.14 16.20 3.58
C ARG A 82 6.27 15.25 2.75
N GLU A 83 6.82 14.72 1.65
CA GLU A 83 6.08 13.86 0.72
C GLU A 83 6.01 12.39 1.14
N PHE A 84 6.89 11.91 2.01
CA PHE A 84 6.96 10.51 2.44
C PHE A 84 5.63 9.90 2.92
N PRO A 85 4.76 10.62 3.67
CA PRO A 85 3.43 10.12 4.03
C PRO A 85 2.57 9.72 2.82
N ASN A 86 2.78 10.36 1.66
CA ASN A 86 2.04 10.06 0.44
C ASN A 86 2.49 8.73 -0.19
N LEU A 87 3.77 8.34 -0.07
CA LEU A 87 4.24 7.00 -0.44
C LEU A 87 3.57 5.92 0.41
N VAL A 88 3.46 6.14 1.73
CA VAL A 88 2.77 5.23 2.64
C VAL A 88 1.28 5.14 2.32
N ALA A 89 0.64 6.28 2.03
CA ALA A 89 -0.77 6.33 1.64
C ALA A 89 -1.02 5.58 0.33
N LEU A 90 -0.14 5.75 -0.67
CA LEU A 90 -0.20 5.06 -1.95
C LEU A 90 -0.14 3.54 -1.78
N GLN A 91 0.78 3.02 -0.95
CA GLN A 91 0.82 1.58 -0.64
C GLN A 91 -0.49 1.08 -0.03
N LYS A 92 -1.07 1.85 0.90
CA LYS A 92 -2.34 1.49 1.54
C LYS A 92 -3.50 1.54 0.55
N GLN A 93 -3.54 2.55 -0.31
CA GLN A 93 -4.62 2.76 -1.29
C GLN A 93 -4.69 1.61 -2.31
N PHE A 94 -3.57 1.17 -2.82
CA PHE A 94 -3.52 0.19 -3.91
C PHE A 94 -3.20 -1.24 -3.45
N GLY A 95 -2.80 -1.42 -2.19
CA GLY A 95 -2.55 -2.73 -1.60
C GLY A 95 -1.58 -3.58 -2.43
N ASP A 96 -1.98 -4.82 -2.70
CA ASP A 96 -1.14 -5.78 -3.41
C ASP A 96 -0.93 -5.50 -4.91
N LYS A 97 -1.68 -4.57 -5.50
CA LYS A 97 -1.50 -4.17 -6.91
C LYS A 97 -0.25 -3.32 -7.12
N VAL A 98 0.22 -2.68 -6.07
CA VAL A 98 1.39 -1.80 -6.07
C VAL A 98 2.41 -2.28 -5.04
N ARG A 99 3.67 -2.12 -5.33
CA ARG A 99 4.75 -2.25 -4.35
C ARG A 99 5.49 -0.95 -4.22
N CYS A 100 5.39 -0.33 -3.07
CA CYS A 100 6.17 0.84 -2.74
C CYS A 100 7.49 0.42 -2.08
N ILE A 101 8.56 1.06 -2.51
CA ILE A 101 9.93 0.87 -2.01
C ILE A 101 10.44 2.22 -1.57
N SER A 102 10.98 2.32 -0.37
CA SER A 102 11.72 3.48 0.11
C SER A 102 13.20 3.17 0.10
N PHE A 103 14.00 3.95 -0.60
CA PHE A 103 15.44 3.79 -0.73
C PHE A 103 16.13 5.01 -0.14
N ASP A 104 16.60 4.86 1.09
CA ASP A 104 17.31 5.88 1.84
C ASP A 104 18.75 6.01 1.37
N THR A 105 19.24 7.24 1.27
CA THR A 105 20.57 7.58 0.74
C THR A 105 21.39 8.42 1.73
N ASP A 106 21.19 8.25 3.02
CA ASP A 106 21.92 9.00 4.05
C ASP A 106 23.41 8.60 4.12
N TYR A 107 23.76 7.39 3.68
CA TYR A 107 25.14 6.92 3.70
C TYR A 107 26.02 7.71 2.73
N SER A 108 26.99 8.47 3.27
CA SER A 108 27.89 9.32 2.49
C SER A 108 29.17 8.63 2.01
N GLY A 109 29.44 7.41 2.44
CA GLY A 109 30.71 6.72 2.18
C GLY A 109 31.79 6.93 3.25
N ALA A 110 31.47 7.62 4.35
CA ALA A 110 32.41 7.83 5.44
C ALA A 110 32.77 6.50 6.12
N VAL A 111 34.08 6.18 6.21
CA VAL A 111 34.58 4.90 6.74
C VAL A 111 34.13 4.65 8.19
N ARG A 112 33.98 5.71 8.98
CA ARG A 112 33.57 5.61 10.40
C ARG A 112 32.05 5.55 10.60
N GLU A 113 31.28 5.74 9.54
CA GLU A 113 29.82 5.75 9.56
C GLU A 113 29.27 4.82 8.47
N PRO A 114 29.42 3.49 8.63
CA PRO A 114 28.92 2.54 7.65
C PRO A 114 27.38 2.60 7.55
N PRO A 115 26.75 2.02 6.50
CA PRO A 115 25.30 2.08 6.30
C PRO A 115 24.49 1.62 7.51
N GLU A 116 25.01 0.68 8.30
CA GLU A 116 24.38 0.16 9.51
C GLU A 116 24.19 1.24 10.59
N SER A 117 25.07 2.25 10.64
CA SER A 117 24.98 3.34 11.63
C SER A 117 23.72 4.20 11.44
N PHE A 118 23.19 4.26 10.23
CA PHE A 118 21.94 4.99 9.91
C PHE A 118 20.68 4.21 10.26
N ARG A 119 20.79 2.91 10.55
CA ARG A 119 19.63 2.03 10.79
C ARG A 119 18.68 2.58 11.86
N LYS A 120 19.20 3.05 12.99
CA LYS A 120 18.37 3.57 14.07
C LYS A 120 17.62 4.83 13.64
N LEU A 121 18.30 5.77 13.01
CA LEU A 121 17.73 7.04 12.54
C LEU A 121 16.59 6.77 11.54
N VAL A 122 16.87 5.93 10.54
CA VAL A 122 15.90 5.56 9.51
C VAL A 122 14.71 4.80 10.09
N LEU A 123 14.93 3.82 10.97
CA LEU A 123 13.83 3.09 11.61
C LEU A 123 12.95 3.98 12.48
N ASP A 124 13.53 4.91 13.23
CA ASP A 124 12.78 5.88 14.04
C ASP A 124 11.87 6.75 13.15
N PHE A 125 12.38 7.20 12.00
CA PHE A 125 11.60 7.93 11.01
C PHE A 125 10.47 7.09 10.43
N LEU A 126 10.77 5.89 9.93
CA LEU A 126 9.81 4.97 9.32
C LEU A 126 8.70 4.57 10.29
N THR A 127 9.04 4.36 11.56
CA THR A 127 8.07 4.05 12.63
C THR A 127 7.10 5.19 12.85
N LYS A 128 7.59 6.44 12.95
CA LYS A 128 6.76 7.65 13.06
C LYS A 128 5.84 7.82 11.86
N ARG A 129 6.26 7.38 10.67
CA ARG A 129 5.48 7.44 9.42
C ARG A 129 4.60 6.22 9.19
N ARG A 130 4.66 5.18 10.05
CA ARG A 130 3.90 3.92 9.93
C ARG A 130 4.18 3.20 8.61
N ALA A 131 5.45 3.12 8.23
CA ALA A 131 5.92 2.63 6.94
C ALA A 131 6.16 1.11 6.89
N SER A 132 5.50 0.30 7.73
CA SER A 132 5.67 -1.16 7.80
C SER A 132 5.23 -1.88 6.51
N GLY A 133 4.30 -1.30 5.76
CA GLY A 133 3.83 -1.89 4.49
C GLY A 133 4.79 -1.75 3.31
N LEU A 134 5.86 -0.97 3.43
CA LEU A 134 6.84 -0.72 2.38
C LEU A 134 7.98 -1.74 2.39
N LEU A 135 8.70 -1.87 1.28
CA LEU A 135 10.07 -2.37 1.30
C LEU A 135 10.99 -1.18 1.61
N ASN A 136 11.52 -1.14 2.83
CA ASN A 136 12.41 -0.06 3.22
C ASN A 136 13.86 -0.52 3.11
N VAL A 137 14.69 0.30 2.48
CA VAL A 137 16.09 -0.01 2.18
C VAL A 137 16.96 1.19 2.54
N ILE A 138 18.11 0.94 3.17
CA ILE A 138 19.22 1.88 3.28
C ILE A 138 20.23 1.52 2.20
N SER A 139 20.70 2.51 1.45
CA SER A 139 21.74 2.31 0.44
C SER A 139 23.05 1.85 1.09
N SER A 140 23.65 0.78 0.56
CA SER A 140 25.05 0.45 0.86
C SER A 140 26.04 1.11 -0.10
N ASP A 141 25.54 1.72 -1.19
CA ASP A 141 26.36 2.55 -2.05
C ASP A 141 26.49 3.95 -1.41
N PRO A 142 27.68 4.56 -1.39
CA PRO A 142 27.83 5.96 -1.01
C PRO A 142 26.91 6.86 -1.87
N SER A 143 26.26 7.84 -1.24
CA SER A 143 25.25 8.67 -1.90
C SER A 143 25.75 9.34 -3.18
N GLU A 144 26.98 9.88 -3.17
CA GLU A 144 27.56 10.53 -4.35
C GLU A 144 27.81 9.51 -5.48
N ASP A 145 28.36 8.35 -5.18
CA ASP A 145 28.60 7.27 -6.16
C ASP A 145 27.30 6.79 -6.77
N PHE A 146 26.29 6.61 -5.93
CA PHE A 146 24.94 6.24 -6.37
C PHE A 146 24.33 7.30 -7.28
N TYR A 147 24.37 8.59 -6.90
CA TYR A 147 23.80 9.66 -7.73
C TYR A 147 24.52 9.77 -9.06
N ASN A 148 25.84 9.68 -9.07
CA ASN A 148 26.63 9.68 -10.30
C ASN A 148 26.26 8.49 -11.21
N LYS A 149 26.12 7.29 -10.64
CA LYS A 149 25.78 6.06 -11.37
C LYS A 149 24.44 6.16 -12.11
N ILE A 150 23.44 6.81 -11.52
CA ILE A 150 22.10 6.91 -12.12
C ILE A 150 21.82 8.29 -12.74
N HIS A 151 22.82 9.15 -12.81
CA HIS A 151 22.69 10.54 -13.33
C HIS A 151 21.58 11.30 -12.59
N LEU A 152 21.62 11.31 -11.26
CA LEU A 152 20.70 12.03 -10.39
C LEU A 152 21.48 13.12 -9.65
N GLY A 153 20.94 14.34 -9.61
CA GLY A 153 21.58 15.44 -8.87
C GLY A 153 21.41 15.37 -7.35
N GLY A 154 20.55 14.46 -6.88
CA GLY A 154 20.22 14.28 -5.46
C GLY A 154 18.73 14.01 -5.26
N PRO A 155 18.29 13.67 -4.02
CA PRO A 155 16.89 13.43 -3.72
C PRO A 155 16.09 14.75 -3.67
N PRO A 156 14.74 14.71 -3.85
CA PRO A 156 13.93 13.52 -4.08
C PRO A 156 13.97 13.02 -5.53
N ALA A 157 13.82 11.69 -5.69
CA ALA A 157 13.49 11.13 -7.00
C ALA A 157 12.54 9.93 -6.85
N VAL A 158 11.54 9.82 -7.75
CA VAL A 158 10.61 8.70 -7.76
C VAL A 158 10.66 7.99 -9.11
N PHE A 159 10.84 6.69 -9.07
CA PHE A 159 10.84 5.82 -10.23
C PHE A 159 9.56 4.99 -10.25
N VAL A 160 8.81 5.04 -11.34
CA VAL A 160 7.59 4.26 -11.53
C VAL A 160 7.82 3.22 -12.60
N TYR A 161 7.64 1.94 -12.22
CA TYR A 161 7.76 0.79 -13.11
C TYR A 161 6.39 0.14 -13.31
N ASP A 162 6.12 -0.34 -14.52
CA ASP A 162 4.91 -1.09 -14.83
C ASP A 162 5.00 -2.57 -14.36
N GLN A 163 3.92 -3.32 -14.59
CA GLN A 163 3.80 -4.72 -14.20
C GLN A 163 4.78 -5.65 -14.95
N SER A 164 5.34 -5.20 -16.08
CA SER A 164 6.39 -5.92 -16.80
C SER A 164 7.78 -5.69 -16.19
N GLY A 165 7.88 -4.74 -15.25
CA GLY A 165 9.12 -4.30 -14.63
C GLY A 165 9.87 -3.22 -15.43
N LYS A 166 9.26 -2.68 -16.51
CA LYS A 166 9.84 -1.60 -17.32
C LYS A 166 9.69 -0.27 -16.60
N LEU A 167 10.75 0.53 -16.58
CA LEU A 167 10.69 1.92 -16.11
C LEU A 167 9.80 2.74 -17.07
N VAL A 168 8.71 3.28 -16.52
CA VAL A 168 7.76 4.13 -17.26
C VAL A 168 8.14 5.60 -17.14
N LYS A 169 8.48 6.03 -15.92
CA LYS A 169 8.83 7.42 -15.65
C LYS A 169 9.74 7.56 -14.44
N ARG A 170 10.67 8.51 -14.51
CA ARG A 170 11.42 9.04 -13.39
C ARG A 170 10.95 10.48 -13.16
N PHE A 171 10.65 10.79 -11.92
CA PHE A 171 10.40 12.14 -11.44
C PHE A 171 11.60 12.56 -10.61
N ASP A 172 12.21 13.66 -10.91
CA ASP A 172 13.30 14.26 -10.14
C ASP A 172 13.35 15.77 -10.35
N ASN A 173 14.11 16.46 -9.52
CA ASN A 173 14.23 17.91 -9.55
C ASN A 173 15.38 18.37 -10.47
N SER A 174 15.96 17.51 -11.30
CA SER A 174 17.01 17.83 -12.25
C SER A 174 16.52 18.67 -13.45
N GLN A 175 15.20 18.80 -13.58
CA GLN A 175 14.56 19.57 -14.64
C GLN A 175 14.48 21.05 -14.22
N THR A 176 15.25 21.90 -14.87
CA THR A 176 15.30 23.37 -14.82
C THR A 176 14.45 24.13 -13.79
N PRO A 177 14.91 25.29 -13.25
CA PRO A 177 14.25 26.08 -12.21
C PRO A 177 12.81 26.53 -12.50
N LYS A 178 12.29 26.25 -13.67
CA LYS A 178 10.92 26.62 -14.11
C LYS A 178 9.89 25.51 -13.98
N THR A 179 10.30 24.27 -13.65
CA THR A 179 9.35 23.17 -13.48
C THR A 179 8.94 23.10 -12.02
N PRO A 180 7.64 23.18 -11.68
CA PRO A 180 7.21 22.99 -10.29
C PRO A 180 7.62 21.60 -9.80
N GLU A 181 8.08 21.52 -8.55
CA GLU A 181 8.39 20.26 -7.90
C GLU A 181 7.26 19.25 -8.14
N PHE A 182 7.60 17.99 -8.42
CA PHE A 182 6.60 16.94 -8.54
C PHE A 182 6.00 16.63 -7.16
N THR A 183 4.75 16.17 -7.15
CA THR A 183 4.08 15.68 -5.94
C THR A 183 3.42 14.33 -6.20
N TYR A 184 3.23 13.56 -5.13
CA TYR A 184 2.53 12.28 -5.25
C TYR A 184 1.13 12.45 -5.81
N GLN A 185 0.36 13.41 -5.29
CA GLN A 185 -1.04 13.59 -5.65
C GLN A 185 -1.24 14.04 -7.11
N ARG A 186 -0.40 14.96 -7.57
CA ARG A 186 -0.56 15.52 -8.92
C ARG A 186 0.04 14.63 -10.00
N ASP A 187 1.16 13.97 -9.71
CA ASP A 187 1.99 13.38 -10.76
C ASP A 187 2.09 11.85 -10.68
N ILE A 188 2.22 11.29 -9.47
CA ILE A 188 2.53 9.87 -9.28
C ILE A 188 1.26 9.05 -9.18
N VAL A 189 0.29 9.45 -8.35
CA VAL A 189 -0.97 8.72 -8.17
C VAL A 189 -1.72 8.56 -9.51
N PRO A 190 -1.93 9.61 -10.33
CA PRO A 190 -2.61 9.45 -11.62
C PRO A 190 -1.87 8.52 -12.59
N LEU A 191 -0.52 8.52 -12.56
CA LEU A 191 0.25 7.60 -13.38
C LEU A 191 0.06 6.15 -12.94
N VAL A 192 0.07 5.88 -11.63
CA VAL A 192 -0.18 4.55 -11.06
C VAL A 192 -1.58 4.06 -11.44
N GLU A 193 -2.61 4.88 -11.28
CA GLU A 193 -4.00 4.56 -11.68
C GLU A 193 -4.09 4.20 -13.16
N LYS A 194 -3.46 5.00 -14.03
CA LYS A 194 -3.38 4.75 -15.47
C LYS A 194 -2.71 3.41 -15.79
N LEU A 195 -1.65 3.04 -15.06
CA LEU A 195 -0.95 1.76 -15.28
C LEU A 195 -1.81 0.58 -14.82
N LEU A 196 -2.55 0.72 -13.71
CA LEU A 196 -3.44 -0.31 -13.20
C LEU A 196 -4.69 -0.50 -14.07
N SER A 197 -5.19 0.54 -14.73
CA SER A 197 -6.35 0.46 -15.62
C SER A 197 -6.04 -0.20 -16.98
N ARG A 198 -4.75 -0.34 -17.34
CA ARG A 198 -4.30 -0.95 -18.60
C ARG A 198 -4.02 -2.45 -18.49
N GLN A 199 -4.47 -3.10 -17.43
CA GLN A 199 -4.35 -4.56 -17.32
C GLN A 199 -5.20 -5.21 -18.42
N PRO A 200 -4.63 -6.21 -19.15
CA PRO A 200 -5.36 -6.98 -20.14
C PRO A 200 -6.44 -7.85 -19.51
#